data_de405b70432fa7c309c4d50f94b87808
#
_entry.id   de405b70432fa7c309c4d50f94b87808
#
_cell.length_a   1.000
_cell.length_b   1.000
_cell.length_c   1.000
_cell.angle_alpha   90.00
_cell.angle_beta   90.00
_cell.angle_gamma   90.00
#
_symmetry.space_group_name_H-M   'P 1'
#
loop_
_entity.id
_entity.type
_entity.pdbx_description
1 polymer ?
#
loop_
_entity_poly.entity_id
_entity_poly.type
_entity_poly.pdbx_seq_one_letter_code
_entity_poly.pdbx_strand_id
1 'polypeptide(L)'
;PLMRKPSALLALAATLALAAPDALACTNILVTKGASADGSTMITYAADSHELYGGLDFTPAGENRFGEMREIVEWDTGKTLGRIPQAPVTYQVVGNINEHQVSIGETTFGGRKELEGPSGIIDYGSLMWIGLERSKTAREAIEVMTKLVDEFGYASSGESISIADPNEAWVLEIIGKGEKQKGAVWVAVRVPDGTISAHANQSRIREFPKNDPKNAVYAKDVISFAREKGWFTGKDEEFSFADAYAPLRGGTLRSCDGRVWSVFRRAAPSLNLSSDWILAVPGAKPMPWAVKPDRKLTTKDVMELMRDHFEGTELDMTKDIGAGPFVLPYRWRPMGFKVDGVDYVHERAISTQQTGYSFVAQLRSFLPNPIGGVLWFGVDDTYSTVYTPMYCGIREVPKSFAV
;
A
#
# COMPACT_ATOMS: atom_id res chain seq x y z
N PRO A 1 -43.12 -23.44 57.57
CA PRO A 1 -42.13 -22.47 57.33
C PRO A 1 -41.78 -22.46 55.84
N LEU A 2 -42.26 -21.38 55.18
CA LEU A 2 -42.05 -21.20 53.75
C LEU A 2 -40.63 -20.65 53.50
N MET A 3 -39.84 -21.37 52.77
CA MET A 3 -38.58 -20.85 52.19
C MET A 3 -38.88 -20.03 50.94
N ARG A 4 -38.58 -18.75 50.96
CA ARG A 4 -38.55 -17.86 49.78
C ARG A 4 -37.22 -18.09 49.04
N LYS A 5 -37.28 -18.41 47.75
CA LYS A 5 -36.12 -18.43 46.83
C LYS A 5 -35.81 -16.99 46.42
N PRO A 6 -34.54 -16.56 46.37
CA PRO A 6 -34.17 -15.32 45.72
C PRO A 6 -34.06 -15.53 44.23
N SER A 7 -34.80 -14.71 43.47
CA SER A 7 -34.67 -14.64 42.01
C SER A 7 -33.37 -13.91 41.68
N ALA A 8 -32.40 -14.64 41.16
CA ALA A 8 -31.20 -14.03 40.55
C ALA A 8 -31.56 -13.48 39.17
N LEU A 9 -31.67 -12.18 39.04
CA LEU A 9 -31.61 -11.50 37.74
C LEU A 9 -30.17 -11.59 37.25
N LEU A 10 -29.90 -12.46 36.28
CA LEU A 10 -28.69 -12.42 35.50
C LEU A 10 -28.82 -11.24 34.52
N ALA A 11 -28.17 -10.11 34.81
CA ALA A 11 -27.92 -9.06 33.85
C ALA A 11 -26.80 -9.54 32.90
N LEU A 12 -27.19 -9.98 31.72
CA LEU A 12 -26.27 -10.29 30.62
C LEU A 12 -25.80 -8.94 30.03
N ALA A 13 -24.71 -8.42 30.58
CA ALA A 13 -24.02 -7.29 29.96
C ALA A 13 -23.32 -7.84 28.71
N ALA A 14 -23.96 -7.67 27.54
CA ALA A 14 -23.31 -7.83 26.27
C ALA A 14 -22.29 -6.70 26.10
N THR A 15 -21.04 -6.94 26.48
CA THR A 15 -19.92 -6.12 26.03
C THR A 15 -19.77 -6.35 24.53
N LEU A 16 -20.35 -5.44 23.72
CA LEU A 16 -19.88 -5.25 22.37
C LEU A 16 -18.41 -4.79 22.48
N ALA A 17 -17.49 -5.71 22.36
CA ALA A 17 -16.14 -5.38 21.97
C ALA A 17 -16.25 -4.83 20.54
N LEU A 18 -16.23 -3.50 20.41
CA LEU A 18 -15.89 -2.85 19.17
C LEU A 18 -14.45 -3.25 18.90
N ALA A 19 -14.25 -4.38 18.19
CA ALA A 19 -13.00 -4.67 17.55
C ALA A 19 -12.73 -3.45 16.65
N ALA A 20 -11.71 -2.68 16.97
CA ALA A 20 -11.14 -1.78 15.99
C ALA A 20 -10.85 -2.65 14.77
N PRO A 21 -11.26 -2.27 13.56
CA PRO A 21 -10.92 -3.05 12.38
C PRO A 21 -9.41 -3.26 12.40
N ASP A 22 -8.98 -4.50 12.28
CA ASP A 22 -7.57 -4.84 12.10
C ASP A 22 -7.09 -4.00 10.90
N ALA A 23 -6.33 -2.95 11.18
CA ALA A 23 -5.84 -2.09 10.13
C ALA A 23 -4.87 -2.95 9.30
N LEU A 24 -5.30 -3.39 8.14
CA LEU A 24 -4.42 -3.85 7.07
C LEU A 24 -3.37 -2.75 6.93
N ALA A 25 -2.14 -3.08 7.16
CA ALA A 25 -1.11 -2.05 7.27
C ALA A 25 0.11 -2.50 6.49
N CYS A 26 0.28 -1.92 5.33
CA CYS A 26 1.31 -2.21 4.35
C CYS A 26 2.36 -1.11 4.29
N THR A 27 3.54 -1.38 3.73
CA THR A 27 4.58 -0.38 3.49
C THR A 27 5.20 -0.58 2.13
N ASN A 28 5.28 0.51 1.36
CA ASN A 28 5.90 0.53 0.04
C ASN A 28 7.02 1.57 -0.02
N ILE A 29 8.12 1.21 -0.66
CA ILE A 29 9.25 2.09 -1.01
C ILE A 29 9.40 2.05 -2.52
N LEU A 30 9.60 3.21 -3.14
CA LEU A 30 9.85 3.33 -4.57
C LEU A 30 11.23 3.95 -4.77
N VAL A 31 12.08 3.28 -5.54
CA VAL A 31 13.43 3.75 -5.89
C VAL A 31 13.49 3.89 -7.41
N THR A 32 13.67 5.13 -7.87
CA THR A 32 13.75 5.38 -9.30
C THR A 32 15.10 4.97 -9.89
N LYS A 33 15.14 4.81 -11.19
CA LYS A 33 16.33 4.39 -11.95
C LYS A 33 17.59 5.22 -11.62
N GLY A 34 17.45 6.54 -11.50
CA GLY A 34 18.55 7.44 -11.17
C GLY A 34 19.02 7.34 -9.71
N ALA A 35 18.18 6.85 -8.80
CA ALA A 35 18.50 6.64 -7.40
C ALA A 35 19.05 5.23 -7.09
N SER A 36 18.99 4.31 -8.04
CA SER A 36 19.47 2.94 -7.92
C SER A 36 20.94 2.81 -8.31
N ALA A 37 21.67 1.93 -7.63
CA ALA A 37 23.09 1.71 -7.86
C ALA A 37 23.41 1.03 -9.20
N ASP A 38 22.53 0.16 -9.67
CA ASP A 38 22.66 -0.57 -10.92
C ASP A 38 21.79 -0.01 -12.07
N GLY A 39 21.04 1.07 -11.80
CA GLY A 39 20.15 1.67 -12.78
C GLY A 39 18.85 0.90 -12.99
N SER A 40 18.46 0.01 -12.08
CA SER A 40 17.12 -0.58 -12.03
C SER A 40 16.11 0.38 -11.41
N THR A 41 14.82 0.24 -11.74
CA THR A 41 13.73 0.77 -10.94
C THR A 41 13.34 -0.28 -9.90
N MET A 42 13.08 0.11 -8.65
CA MET A 42 12.65 -0.84 -7.62
C MET A 42 11.41 -0.33 -6.90
N ILE A 43 10.49 -1.26 -6.61
CA ILE A 43 9.40 -1.02 -5.64
C ILE A 43 9.37 -2.14 -4.62
N THR A 44 8.86 -1.84 -3.44
CA THR A 44 8.63 -2.85 -2.40
C THR A 44 7.15 -2.95 -2.06
N TYR A 45 6.81 -4.03 -1.38
CA TYR A 45 5.54 -4.22 -0.71
C TYR A 45 5.74 -5.11 0.51
N ALA A 46 5.20 -4.72 1.64
CA ALA A 46 4.98 -5.61 2.77
C ALA A 46 3.47 -5.72 2.96
N ALA A 47 2.94 -6.92 2.75
CA ALA A 47 1.53 -7.23 2.95
C ALA A 47 1.31 -7.60 4.42
N ASP A 48 0.91 -6.61 5.21
CA ASP A 48 0.79 -6.76 6.65
C ASP A 48 -0.65 -7.08 7.06
N SER A 49 -0.92 -8.36 7.21
CA SER A 49 -2.19 -8.88 7.69
C SER A 49 -1.95 -10.18 8.44
N HIS A 50 -2.56 -10.35 9.60
CA HIS A 50 -2.44 -11.61 10.36
C HIS A 50 -3.09 -12.82 9.68
N GLU A 51 -3.82 -12.62 8.62
CA GLU A 51 -4.57 -13.66 7.90
C GLU A 51 -3.90 -14.07 6.58
N LEU A 52 -2.91 -13.29 6.10
CA LEU A 52 -2.20 -13.58 4.87
C LEU A 52 -1.08 -14.60 5.09
N TYR A 53 -0.97 -15.53 4.15
CA TYR A 53 0.15 -16.46 4.06
C TYR A 53 1.14 -16.02 3.00
N GLY A 54 2.39 -16.46 3.14
CA GLY A 54 3.46 -16.18 2.20
C GLY A 54 3.45 -17.06 0.96
N GLY A 55 2.30 -17.22 0.32
CA GLY A 55 2.19 -17.89 -0.98
C GLY A 55 2.57 -16.96 -2.13
N LEU A 56 3.09 -17.55 -3.21
CA LEU A 56 3.38 -16.85 -4.44
C LEU A 56 2.47 -17.37 -5.56
N ASP A 57 1.53 -16.53 -5.98
CA ASP A 57 0.60 -16.85 -7.06
C ASP A 57 1.30 -16.82 -8.42
N PHE A 58 0.80 -17.66 -9.33
CA PHE A 58 1.25 -17.72 -10.71
C PHE A 58 0.07 -17.79 -11.66
N THR A 59 -0.01 -16.83 -12.58
CA THR A 59 -0.99 -16.82 -13.65
C THR A 59 -0.27 -16.87 -14.99
N PRO A 60 -0.45 -17.93 -15.82
CA PRO A 60 0.16 -17.99 -17.12
C PRO A 60 -0.42 -16.95 -18.08
N ALA A 61 0.38 -16.56 -19.09
CA ALA A 61 -0.13 -15.80 -20.21
C ALA A 61 -1.22 -16.60 -20.96
N GLY A 62 -2.23 -15.91 -21.50
CA GLY A 62 -3.35 -16.56 -22.17
C GLY A 62 -3.89 -15.80 -23.36
N GLU A 63 -4.45 -16.55 -24.33
CA GLU A 63 -5.32 -16.07 -25.39
C GLU A 63 -6.75 -16.46 -25.02
N ASN A 64 -7.63 -15.48 -24.91
CA ASN A 64 -8.98 -15.67 -24.43
C ASN A 64 -10.00 -15.57 -25.58
N ARG A 65 -11.11 -16.32 -25.50
CA ARG A 65 -12.14 -16.34 -26.54
C ARG A 65 -12.94 -15.05 -26.52
N PHE A 66 -13.41 -14.62 -27.69
CA PHE A 66 -14.33 -13.50 -27.78
C PHE A 66 -15.60 -13.77 -26.95
N GLY A 67 -15.97 -12.81 -26.11
CA GLY A 67 -17.13 -12.92 -25.22
C GLY A 67 -16.87 -13.69 -23.92
N GLU A 68 -15.65 -14.13 -23.68
CA GLU A 68 -15.26 -14.73 -22.40
C GLU A 68 -15.35 -13.70 -21.28
N MET A 69 -15.84 -14.14 -20.12
CA MET A 69 -16.04 -13.30 -18.94
C MET A 69 -15.11 -13.74 -17.82
N ARG A 70 -14.44 -12.75 -17.21
CA ARG A 70 -13.65 -12.93 -15.99
C ARG A 70 -14.53 -12.69 -14.77
N GLU A 71 -14.53 -13.62 -13.84
CA GLU A 71 -15.11 -13.43 -12.52
C GLU A 71 -14.22 -12.51 -11.68
N ILE A 72 -14.85 -11.60 -10.96
CA ILE A 72 -14.20 -10.73 -9.99
C ILE A 72 -14.53 -11.24 -8.60
N VAL A 73 -13.49 -11.61 -7.88
CA VAL A 73 -13.57 -12.14 -6.52
C VAL A 73 -12.84 -11.16 -5.60
N GLU A 74 -13.51 -10.72 -4.54
CA GLU A 74 -12.92 -9.83 -3.55
C GLU A 74 -11.72 -10.51 -2.88
N TRP A 75 -10.59 -9.84 -2.90
CA TRP A 75 -9.32 -10.40 -2.48
C TRP A 75 -9.33 -10.91 -1.03
N ASP A 76 -9.86 -10.10 -0.11
CA ASP A 76 -9.82 -10.41 1.33
C ASP A 76 -10.80 -11.48 1.77
N THR A 77 -11.96 -11.58 1.13
CA THR A 77 -13.06 -12.45 1.59
C THR A 77 -13.36 -13.64 0.68
N GLY A 78 -12.84 -13.63 -0.56
CA GLY A 78 -13.17 -14.62 -1.57
C GLY A 78 -14.60 -14.51 -2.12
N LYS A 79 -15.33 -13.43 -1.81
CA LYS A 79 -16.69 -13.20 -2.27
C LYS A 79 -16.72 -12.79 -3.75
N THR A 80 -17.55 -13.45 -4.56
CA THR A 80 -17.81 -13.01 -5.93
C THR A 80 -18.52 -11.67 -5.96
N LEU A 81 -17.90 -10.66 -6.58
CA LEU A 81 -18.46 -9.31 -6.76
C LEU A 81 -19.19 -9.15 -8.09
N GLY A 82 -18.77 -9.87 -9.12
CA GLY A 82 -19.38 -9.78 -10.43
C GLY A 82 -18.53 -10.39 -11.54
N ARG A 83 -18.78 -9.97 -12.78
CA ARG A 83 -18.03 -10.40 -13.96
C ARG A 83 -17.76 -9.24 -14.90
N ILE A 84 -16.59 -9.24 -15.52
CA ILE A 84 -16.20 -8.28 -16.55
C ILE A 84 -15.79 -9.00 -17.84
N PRO A 85 -15.78 -8.35 -19.00
CA PRO A 85 -15.20 -8.93 -20.22
C PRO A 85 -13.72 -9.27 -20.02
N GLN A 86 -13.32 -10.49 -20.39
CA GLN A 86 -11.93 -10.87 -20.39
C GLN A 86 -11.19 -10.19 -21.56
N ALA A 87 -9.93 -9.79 -21.32
CA ALA A 87 -9.09 -9.26 -22.39
C ALA A 87 -8.74 -10.38 -23.39
N PRO A 88 -8.63 -10.08 -24.70
CA PRO A 88 -8.28 -11.09 -25.71
C PRO A 88 -6.93 -11.76 -25.44
N VAL A 89 -5.99 -11.00 -24.87
CA VAL A 89 -4.65 -11.48 -24.47
C VAL A 89 -4.38 -11.01 -23.04
N THR A 90 -3.85 -11.92 -22.23
CA THR A 90 -3.38 -11.62 -20.87
C THR A 90 -1.92 -12.04 -20.74
N TYR A 91 -1.16 -11.26 -19.98
CA TYR A 91 0.26 -11.51 -19.74
C TYR A 91 0.46 -12.39 -18.52
N GLN A 92 1.58 -13.11 -18.52
CA GLN A 92 2.01 -13.91 -17.36
C GLN A 92 2.27 -13.00 -16.16
N VAL A 93 1.81 -13.43 -14.99
CA VAL A 93 2.03 -12.77 -13.69
C VAL A 93 2.63 -13.75 -12.71
N VAL A 94 3.66 -13.31 -11.99
CA VAL A 94 4.33 -14.03 -10.90
C VAL A 94 4.24 -13.15 -9.66
N GLY A 95 3.35 -13.47 -8.73
CA GLY A 95 3.05 -12.58 -7.61
C GLY A 95 2.70 -11.16 -8.11
N ASN A 96 3.48 -10.18 -7.72
CA ASN A 96 3.22 -8.78 -8.03
C ASN A 96 4.05 -8.23 -9.22
N ILE A 97 4.55 -9.08 -10.11
CA ILE A 97 5.29 -8.70 -11.31
C ILE A 97 4.81 -9.48 -12.53
N ASN A 98 4.72 -8.83 -13.69
CA ASN A 98 4.39 -9.49 -14.94
C ASN A 98 5.62 -9.73 -15.85
N GLU A 99 5.43 -10.49 -16.93
CA GLU A 99 6.49 -10.83 -17.89
C GLU A 99 7.11 -9.64 -18.64
N HIS A 100 6.47 -8.47 -18.59
CA HIS A 100 6.98 -7.21 -19.14
C HIS A 100 7.71 -6.36 -18.11
N GLN A 101 7.97 -6.89 -16.91
CA GLN A 101 8.58 -6.18 -15.79
C GLN A 101 7.71 -5.03 -15.23
N VAL A 102 6.40 -5.06 -15.39
CA VAL A 102 5.52 -4.17 -14.62
C VAL A 102 5.31 -4.78 -13.25
N SER A 103 5.50 -4.00 -12.19
CA SER A 103 5.26 -4.44 -10.81
C SER A 103 4.31 -3.48 -10.10
N ILE A 104 3.41 -4.04 -9.28
CA ILE A 104 2.38 -3.29 -8.55
C ILE A 104 2.35 -3.76 -7.09
N GLY A 105 2.29 -2.81 -6.16
CA GLY A 105 2.05 -3.04 -4.73
C GLY A 105 1.17 -1.93 -4.17
N GLU A 106 0.63 -2.08 -2.97
CA GLU A 106 -0.31 -1.10 -2.42
C GLU A 106 -0.13 -0.83 -0.93
N THR A 107 -0.81 0.19 -0.43
CA THR A 107 -1.10 0.40 0.98
C THR A 107 -2.47 1.06 1.15
N THR A 108 -3.34 0.46 1.94
CA THR A 108 -4.67 1.00 2.24
C THR A 108 -4.57 2.24 3.12
N PHE A 109 -5.06 3.39 2.67
CA PHE A 109 -5.16 4.59 3.51
C PHE A 109 -6.57 4.83 4.08
N GLY A 110 -7.55 4.06 3.63
CA GLY A 110 -8.95 4.19 4.03
C GLY A 110 -9.62 5.43 3.44
N GLY A 111 -9.37 6.60 4.00
CA GLY A 111 -9.93 7.86 3.55
C GLY A 111 -11.28 8.18 4.19
N ARG A 112 -12.12 8.95 3.48
CA ARG A 112 -13.46 9.32 3.96
C ARG A 112 -14.40 8.12 3.89
N LYS A 113 -14.99 7.73 5.02
CA LYS A 113 -15.90 6.58 5.12
C LYS A 113 -17.13 6.68 4.23
N GLU A 114 -17.62 7.90 3.99
CA GLU A 114 -18.74 8.15 3.09
C GLU A 114 -18.44 7.85 1.61
N LEU A 115 -17.18 7.60 1.28
CA LEU A 115 -16.73 7.20 -0.06
C LEU A 115 -16.50 5.68 -0.18
N GLU A 116 -16.47 4.97 0.92
CA GLU A 116 -16.52 3.52 0.94
C GLU A 116 -17.95 3.07 0.57
N GLY A 117 -18.08 2.07 -0.28
CA GLY A 117 -19.39 1.53 -0.59
C GLY A 117 -19.42 0.66 -1.83
N PRO A 118 -20.41 -0.23 -1.92
CA PRO A 118 -20.46 -1.28 -2.93
C PRO A 118 -21.02 -0.79 -4.29
N SER A 119 -20.73 0.45 -4.69
CA SER A 119 -21.17 0.98 -6.00
C SER A 119 -20.45 0.34 -7.19
N GLY A 120 -19.48 -0.51 -6.95
CA GLY A 120 -18.65 -1.15 -7.97
C GLY A 120 -18.41 -2.63 -7.68
N ILE A 121 -17.70 -3.26 -8.61
CA ILE A 121 -17.34 -4.67 -8.52
C ILE A 121 -15.81 -4.89 -8.59
N ILE A 122 -15.02 -3.84 -8.75
CA ILE A 122 -13.55 -3.95 -8.81
C ILE A 122 -12.99 -3.60 -7.44
N ASP A 123 -12.50 -4.60 -6.72
CA ASP A 123 -11.74 -4.42 -5.48
C ASP A 123 -10.26 -4.11 -5.78
N TYR A 124 -9.51 -3.68 -4.76
CA TYR A 124 -8.11 -3.26 -4.91
C TYR A 124 -7.20 -4.40 -5.41
N GLY A 125 -7.39 -5.62 -4.90
CA GLY A 125 -6.59 -6.78 -5.28
C GLY A 125 -6.84 -7.19 -6.73
N SER A 126 -8.11 -7.34 -7.13
CA SER A 126 -8.48 -7.58 -8.52
C SER A 126 -7.98 -6.47 -9.45
N LEU A 127 -8.01 -5.21 -9.01
CA LEU A 127 -7.52 -4.06 -9.77
C LEU A 127 -6.03 -4.19 -10.09
N MET A 128 -5.20 -4.53 -9.09
CA MET A 128 -3.76 -4.74 -9.28
C MET A 128 -3.48 -5.91 -10.20
N TRP A 129 -4.16 -7.04 -9.98
CA TRP A 129 -3.96 -8.25 -10.78
C TRP A 129 -4.31 -8.07 -12.25
N ILE A 130 -5.47 -7.45 -12.53
CA ILE A 130 -5.90 -7.15 -13.89
C ILE A 130 -4.97 -6.10 -14.54
N GLY A 131 -4.50 -5.13 -13.76
CA GLY A 131 -3.49 -4.19 -14.19
C GLY A 131 -2.22 -4.88 -14.69
N LEU A 132 -1.71 -5.87 -13.93
CA LEU A 132 -0.55 -6.69 -14.31
C LEU A 132 -0.81 -7.53 -15.55
N GLU A 133 -1.95 -8.21 -15.63
CA GLU A 133 -2.29 -9.07 -16.76
C GLU A 133 -2.49 -8.33 -18.08
N ARG A 134 -2.76 -7.02 -18.05
CA ARG A 134 -3.21 -6.25 -19.23
C ARG A 134 -2.29 -5.07 -19.60
N SER A 135 -1.10 -4.95 -18.99
CA SER A 135 -0.19 -3.82 -19.23
C SER A 135 1.24 -4.26 -19.52
N LYS A 136 1.95 -3.46 -20.30
CA LYS A 136 3.39 -3.62 -20.63
C LYS A 136 4.25 -2.52 -20.01
N THR A 137 3.63 -1.46 -19.52
CA THR A 137 4.30 -0.31 -18.91
C THR A 137 3.52 0.17 -17.69
N ALA A 138 4.16 0.93 -16.82
CA ALA A 138 3.51 1.54 -15.67
C ALA A 138 2.35 2.46 -16.09
N ARG A 139 2.48 3.19 -17.19
CA ARG A 139 1.42 4.07 -17.73
C ARG A 139 0.23 3.29 -18.25
N GLU A 140 0.48 2.21 -18.99
CA GLU A 140 -0.60 1.32 -19.43
C GLU A 140 -1.33 0.69 -18.24
N ALA A 141 -0.62 0.32 -17.17
CA ALA A 141 -1.25 -0.19 -15.96
C ALA A 141 -2.19 0.86 -15.33
N ILE A 142 -1.74 2.10 -15.18
CA ILE A 142 -2.59 3.21 -14.70
C ILE A 142 -3.83 3.37 -15.59
N GLU A 143 -3.66 3.35 -16.91
CA GLU A 143 -4.77 3.50 -17.87
C GLU A 143 -5.77 2.34 -17.77
N VAL A 144 -5.30 1.10 -17.70
CA VAL A 144 -6.13 -0.10 -17.53
C VAL A 144 -6.92 -0.03 -16.23
N MET A 145 -6.23 0.24 -15.11
CA MET A 145 -6.84 0.27 -13.79
C MET A 145 -7.90 1.37 -13.68
N THR A 146 -7.61 2.57 -14.17
CA THR A 146 -8.54 3.69 -14.08
C THR A 146 -9.75 3.52 -14.99
N LYS A 147 -9.58 2.95 -16.19
CA LYS A 147 -10.71 2.58 -17.08
C LYS A 147 -11.62 1.52 -16.45
N LEU A 148 -11.03 0.51 -15.79
CA LEU A 148 -11.80 -0.53 -15.12
C LEU A 148 -12.71 0.05 -14.03
N VAL A 149 -12.20 0.94 -13.18
CA VAL A 149 -13.02 1.54 -12.13
C VAL A 149 -14.04 2.53 -12.67
N ASP A 150 -13.76 3.22 -13.75
CA ASP A 150 -14.74 4.08 -14.43
C ASP A 150 -15.90 3.25 -15.00
N GLU A 151 -15.60 2.10 -15.62
CA GLU A 151 -16.58 1.25 -16.27
C GLU A 151 -17.36 0.36 -15.27
N PHE A 152 -16.68 -0.26 -14.32
CA PHE A 152 -17.24 -1.28 -13.43
C PHE A 152 -17.41 -0.81 -11.97
N GLY A 153 -16.90 0.37 -11.62
CA GLY A 153 -16.95 0.93 -10.28
C GLY A 153 -15.91 0.30 -9.34
N TYR A 154 -15.55 1.04 -8.30
CA TYR A 154 -14.54 0.66 -7.31
C TYR A 154 -15.23 0.22 -6.01
N ALA A 155 -14.81 -0.90 -5.45
CA ALA A 155 -15.48 -1.58 -4.33
C ALA A 155 -14.70 -1.56 -3.01
N SER A 156 -13.47 -1.03 -2.98
CA SER A 156 -12.62 -1.00 -1.79
C SER A 156 -12.56 0.40 -1.14
N SER A 157 -11.94 0.48 0.02
CA SER A 157 -11.54 1.74 0.65
C SER A 157 -10.42 2.45 -0.13
N GLY A 158 -9.91 3.58 0.37
CA GLY A 158 -8.87 4.32 -0.33
C GLY A 158 -7.53 3.61 -0.33
N GLU A 159 -6.87 3.56 -1.50
CA GLU A 159 -5.60 2.89 -1.74
C GLU A 159 -4.54 3.80 -2.35
N SER A 160 -3.30 3.68 -1.85
CA SER A 160 -2.09 4.17 -2.50
C SER A 160 -1.41 3.00 -3.20
N ILE A 161 -1.31 3.03 -4.52
CA ILE A 161 -0.79 1.93 -5.33
C ILE A 161 0.53 2.35 -5.98
N SER A 162 1.61 1.65 -5.63
CA SER A 162 2.90 1.74 -6.31
C SER A 162 2.85 0.99 -7.64
N ILE A 163 3.18 1.64 -8.73
CA ILE A 163 3.22 1.06 -10.07
C ILE A 163 4.56 1.41 -10.71
N ALA A 164 5.31 0.41 -11.14
CA ALA A 164 6.61 0.64 -11.75
C ALA A 164 6.85 -0.27 -12.95
N ASP A 165 7.66 0.24 -13.87
CA ASP A 165 8.32 -0.49 -14.93
C ASP A 165 9.84 -0.20 -14.92
N PRO A 166 10.67 -0.77 -15.81
CA PRO A 166 12.12 -0.55 -15.80
C PRO A 166 12.58 0.90 -15.97
N ASN A 167 11.69 1.85 -16.28
CA ASN A 167 12.03 3.22 -16.62
C ASN A 167 11.43 4.28 -15.68
N GLU A 168 10.29 3.97 -15.06
CA GLU A 168 9.60 4.94 -14.20
C GLU A 168 8.82 4.26 -13.07
N ALA A 169 8.60 5.01 -12.00
CA ALA A 169 7.79 4.62 -10.85
C ALA A 169 6.72 5.68 -10.57
N TRP A 170 5.52 5.22 -10.23
CA TRP A 170 4.33 6.03 -9.98
C TRP A 170 3.66 5.63 -8.68
N VAL A 171 2.98 6.57 -8.06
CA VAL A 171 1.98 6.29 -7.03
C VAL A 171 0.63 6.74 -7.56
N LEU A 172 -0.33 5.83 -7.59
CA LEU A 172 -1.74 6.08 -7.87
C LEU A 172 -2.49 6.06 -6.54
N GLU A 173 -3.12 7.17 -6.16
CA GLU A 173 -4.06 7.21 -5.04
C GLU A 173 -5.48 7.24 -5.57
N ILE A 174 -6.32 6.35 -5.05
CA ILE A 174 -7.68 6.09 -5.52
C ILE A 174 -8.64 5.85 -4.36
N ILE A 175 -9.87 6.35 -4.50
CA ILE A 175 -10.96 6.09 -3.56
C ILE A 175 -12.29 6.14 -4.32
N GLY A 176 -13.27 5.35 -3.89
CA GLY A 176 -14.60 5.32 -4.48
C GLY A 176 -15.36 6.65 -4.37
N LYS A 177 -16.56 6.67 -4.95
CA LYS A 177 -17.48 7.83 -4.90
C LYS A 177 -18.67 7.60 -3.96
N GLY A 178 -18.61 6.54 -3.13
CA GLY A 178 -19.67 6.16 -2.19
C GLY A 178 -20.78 5.35 -2.87
N GLU A 179 -21.77 4.97 -2.09
CA GLU A 179 -22.82 4.02 -2.51
C GLU A 179 -23.68 4.47 -3.72
N LYS A 180 -23.80 5.77 -3.92
CA LYS A 180 -24.74 6.34 -4.90
C LYS A 180 -24.12 6.65 -6.27
N GLN A 181 -22.81 6.64 -6.37
CA GLN A 181 -22.11 7.05 -7.58
C GLN A 181 -21.04 6.03 -7.96
N LYS A 182 -21.17 5.45 -9.14
CA LYS A 182 -20.21 4.52 -9.73
C LYS A 182 -18.89 5.23 -10.07
N GLY A 183 -17.78 4.51 -10.02
CA GLY A 183 -16.45 5.00 -10.37
C GLY A 183 -15.60 5.32 -9.15
N ALA A 184 -14.52 6.04 -9.38
CA ALA A 184 -13.59 6.47 -8.37
C ALA A 184 -13.06 7.88 -8.66
N VAL A 185 -12.58 8.57 -7.63
CA VAL A 185 -11.65 9.71 -7.79
C VAL A 185 -10.23 9.20 -7.56
N TRP A 186 -9.31 9.68 -8.37
CA TRP A 186 -7.94 9.19 -8.34
C TRP A 186 -6.97 10.23 -8.89
N VAL A 187 -5.72 10.09 -8.48
CA VAL A 187 -4.58 10.83 -9.00
C VAL A 187 -3.36 9.94 -9.03
N ALA A 188 -2.62 9.92 -10.13
CA ALA A 188 -1.34 9.23 -10.24
C ALA A 188 -0.22 10.25 -10.46
N VAL A 189 0.82 10.18 -9.63
CA VAL A 189 1.98 11.08 -9.68
C VAL A 189 3.25 10.26 -9.86
N ARG A 190 4.05 10.67 -10.84
CA ARG A 190 5.36 10.07 -11.09
C ARG A 190 6.35 10.47 -10.02
N VAL A 191 7.13 9.52 -9.54
CA VAL A 191 8.27 9.81 -8.67
C VAL A 191 9.40 10.39 -9.52
N PRO A 192 9.95 11.58 -9.17
CA PRO A 192 11.02 12.20 -9.95
C PRO A 192 12.26 11.30 -10.03
N ASP A 193 12.85 11.18 -11.21
CA ASP A 193 14.05 10.35 -11.37
C ASP A 193 15.22 10.86 -10.52
N GLY A 194 16.03 9.96 -10.00
CA GLY A 194 17.10 10.26 -9.05
C GLY A 194 16.63 10.39 -7.59
N THR A 195 15.33 10.12 -7.31
CA THR A 195 14.76 10.18 -5.96
C THR A 195 14.13 8.86 -5.53
N ILE A 196 13.81 8.79 -4.24
CA ILE A 196 12.98 7.73 -3.65
C ILE A 196 11.71 8.35 -3.08
N SER A 197 10.63 7.57 -3.07
CA SER A 197 9.39 7.87 -2.37
C SER A 197 8.96 6.68 -1.52
N ALA A 198 8.02 6.87 -0.62
CA ALA A 198 7.43 5.81 0.19
C ALA A 198 6.01 6.18 0.59
N HIS A 199 5.17 5.18 0.82
CA HIS A 199 3.85 5.35 1.43
C HIS A 199 3.53 4.18 2.35
N ALA A 200 2.72 4.45 3.36
CA ALA A 200 2.45 3.52 4.43
C ALA A 200 1.10 3.85 5.10
N ASN A 201 0.01 3.44 4.47
CA ASN A 201 -1.38 3.60 4.95
C ASN A 201 -1.81 5.05 5.23
N GLN A 202 -1.24 5.99 4.51
CA GLN A 202 -1.63 7.39 4.53
C GLN A 202 -1.56 7.93 3.10
N SER A 203 -2.63 8.59 2.64
CA SER A 203 -2.59 9.34 1.37
C SER A 203 -1.55 10.45 1.47
N ARG A 204 -0.68 10.55 0.49
CA ARG A 204 0.47 11.47 0.49
C ARG A 204 0.49 12.42 -0.69
N ILE A 205 -0.31 12.17 -1.72
CA ILE A 205 -0.43 13.10 -2.84
C ILE A 205 -1.28 14.28 -2.39
N ARG A 206 -0.60 15.40 -2.10
CA ARG A 206 -1.24 16.65 -1.77
C ARG A 206 -1.48 17.44 -3.04
N GLU A 207 -0.79 18.51 -3.25
CA GLU A 207 -0.78 19.25 -4.50
C GLU A 207 0.02 18.49 -5.57
N PHE A 208 -0.43 18.52 -6.78
CA PHE A 208 0.19 17.82 -7.90
C PHE A 208 0.16 18.69 -9.18
N PRO A 209 1.06 18.47 -10.13
CA PRO A 209 1.08 19.24 -11.38
C PRO A 209 -0.13 18.92 -12.24
N LYS A 210 -1.03 19.90 -12.45
CA LYS A 210 -2.32 19.72 -13.14
C LYS A 210 -2.24 19.87 -14.66
N ASN A 211 -1.15 20.46 -15.15
CA ASN A 211 -0.93 20.71 -16.58
C ASN A 211 0.31 19.98 -17.12
N ASP A 212 0.73 18.92 -16.44
CA ASP A 212 1.89 18.12 -16.82
C ASP A 212 1.56 16.63 -16.87
N PRO A 213 0.98 16.13 -17.99
CA PRO A 213 0.61 14.74 -18.13
C PRO A 213 1.80 13.76 -18.14
N LYS A 214 3.01 14.30 -18.24
CA LYS A 214 4.24 13.53 -18.08
C LYS A 214 4.45 13.07 -16.65
N ASN A 215 4.06 13.90 -15.67
CA ASN A 215 4.36 13.69 -14.26
C ASN A 215 3.11 13.52 -13.39
N ALA A 216 1.91 13.86 -13.89
CA ALA A 216 0.66 13.59 -13.20
C ALA A 216 -0.49 13.34 -14.18
N VAL A 217 -1.31 12.33 -13.87
CA VAL A 217 -2.61 12.06 -14.51
C VAL A 217 -3.65 11.86 -13.42
N TYR A 218 -4.90 12.24 -13.69
CA TYR A 218 -5.94 12.23 -12.65
C TYR A 218 -7.35 12.17 -13.24
N ALA A 219 -8.31 11.75 -12.43
CA ALA A 219 -9.71 11.71 -12.80
C ALA A 219 -10.21 13.13 -13.15
N LYS A 220 -10.94 13.25 -14.26
CA LYS A 220 -11.42 14.54 -14.77
C LYS A 220 -12.22 15.34 -13.74
N ASP A 221 -12.91 14.65 -12.85
CA ASP A 221 -13.77 15.24 -11.83
C ASP A 221 -13.17 15.24 -10.42
N VAL A 222 -11.86 14.94 -10.28
CA VAL A 222 -11.19 14.85 -8.96
C VAL A 222 -11.32 16.15 -8.15
N ILE A 223 -11.35 17.31 -8.77
CA ILE A 223 -11.50 18.60 -8.10
C ILE A 223 -12.98 18.97 -7.97
N SER A 224 -13.75 18.85 -9.05
CA SER A 224 -15.17 19.21 -9.05
C SER A 224 -15.99 18.36 -8.08
N PHE A 225 -15.69 17.07 -7.96
CA PHE A 225 -16.33 16.20 -6.99
C PHE A 225 -16.05 16.63 -5.54
N ALA A 226 -14.81 17.01 -5.22
CA ALA A 226 -14.49 17.53 -3.88
C ALA A 226 -15.24 18.84 -3.59
N ARG A 227 -15.41 19.72 -4.60
CA ARG A 227 -16.21 20.95 -4.46
C ARG A 227 -17.70 20.66 -4.24
N GLU A 228 -18.25 19.72 -5.03
CA GLU A 228 -19.65 19.29 -4.88
C GLU A 228 -19.92 18.78 -3.45
N LYS A 229 -18.97 18.07 -2.86
CA LYS A 229 -19.07 17.56 -1.48
C LYS A 229 -18.76 18.62 -0.41
N GLY A 230 -18.33 19.81 -0.79
CA GLY A 230 -17.95 20.87 0.17
C GLY A 230 -16.61 20.63 0.87
N TRP A 231 -15.77 19.75 0.35
CA TRP A 231 -14.46 19.41 0.93
C TRP A 231 -13.32 20.30 0.44
N PHE A 232 -13.57 21.06 -0.61
CA PHE A 232 -12.62 21.99 -1.18
C PHE A 232 -13.34 23.22 -1.78
N THR A 233 -12.79 24.42 -1.52
CA THR A 233 -13.36 25.70 -2.02
C THR A 233 -12.31 26.62 -2.66
N GLY A 234 -11.01 26.24 -2.64
CA GLY A 234 -9.90 27.03 -3.16
C GLY A 234 -9.78 27.02 -4.69
N LYS A 235 -8.68 27.58 -5.20
CA LYS A 235 -8.32 27.51 -6.61
C LYS A 235 -7.83 26.10 -6.96
N ASP A 236 -7.96 25.70 -8.21
CA ASP A 236 -7.54 24.37 -8.67
C ASP A 236 -6.05 24.09 -8.37
N GLU A 237 -5.19 25.10 -8.45
CA GLU A 237 -3.76 24.99 -8.15
C GLU A 237 -3.49 24.59 -6.71
N GLU A 238 -4.36 24.99 -5.78
CA GLU A 238 -4.26 24.72 -4.33
C GLU A 238 -4.88 23.38 -3.92
N PHE A 239 -5.47 22.66 -4.87
CA PHE A 239 -6.15 21.40 -4.56
C PHE A 239 -5.16 20.33 -4.10
N SER A 240 -5.40 19.79 -2.92
CA SER A 240 -4.70 18.66 -2.31
C SER A 240 -5.61 17.44 -2.29
N PHE A 241 -5.20 16.35 -2.95
CA PHE A 241 -5.96 15.10 -2.95
C PHE A 241 -6.08 14.52 -1.54
N ALA A 242 -4.97 14.42 -0.82
CA ALA A 242 -4.95 13.87 0.53
C ALA A 242 -5.86 14.65 1.48
N ASP A 243 -5.81 15.99 1.46
CA ASP A 243 -6.62 16.80 2.37
C ASP A 243 -8.12 16.72 2.04
N ALA A 244 -8.46 16.60 0.76
CA ALA A 244 -9.85 16.49 0.33
C ALA A 244 -10.43 15.10 0.63
N TYR A 245 -9.72 14.01 0.34
CA TYR A 245 -10.26 12.65 0.33
C TYR A 245 -9.80 11.77 1.50
N ALA A 246 -8.67 12.07 2.10
CA ALA A 246 -8.11 11.33 3.23
C ALA A 246 -7.58 12.26 4.34
N PRO A 247 -8.43 13.13 4.92
CA PRO A 247 -8.00 14.07 5.94
C PRO A 247 -7.38 13.31 7.12
N LEU A 248 -6.33 13.90 7.68
CA LEU A 248 -5.59 13.32 8.79
C LEU A 248 -6.51 13.04 9.98
N ARG A 249 -6.39 11.84 10.53
CA ARG A 249 -7.05 11.44 11.78
C ARG A 249 -6.01 11.30 12.87
N GLY A 250 -6.43 11.51 14.13
CA GLY A 250 -5.51 11.39 15.28
C GLY A 250 -4.80 10.04 15.32
N GLY A 251 -3.49 10.05 15.56
CA GLY A 251 -2.65 8.85 15.66
C GLY A 251 -2.09 8.31 14.34
N THR A 252 -2.67 8.65 13.18
CA THR A 252 -2.21 8.11 11.89
C THR A 252 -0.81 8.58 11.49
N LEU A 253 -0.41 9.80 11.84
CA LEU A 253 0.91 10.31 11.51
C LEU A 253 2.03 9.44 12.07
N ARG A 254 1.92 9.04 13.34
CA ARG A 254 2.93 8.22 14.01
C ARG A 254 2.98 6.81 13.43
N SER A 255 1.85 6.17 13.23
CA SER A 255 1.78 4.80 12.72
C SER A 255 2.00 4.68 11.20
N CYS A 256 1.72 5.74 10.42
CA CYS A 256 1.81 5.75 8.96
C CYS A 256 3.04 6.55 8.48
N ASP A 257 2.98 7.89 8.53
CA ASP A 257 4.10 8.74 8.08
C ASP A 257 5.39 8.53 8.89
N GLY A 258 5.31 7.97 10.11
CA GLY A 258 6.47 7.54 10.87
C GLY A 258 7.35 6.55 10.12
N ARG A 259 6.75 5.60 9.39
CA ARG A 259 7.46 4.65 8.53
C ARG A 259 8.12 5.34 7.34
N VAL A 260 7.42 6.29 6.71
CA VAL A 260 7.97 7.11 5.62
C VAL A 260 9.16 7.97 6.10
N TRP A 261 9.01 8.62 7.25
CA TRP A 261 10.11 9.35 7.91
C TRP A 261 11.32 8.46 8.13
N SER A 262 11.10 7.22 8.62
CA SER A 262 12.19 6.29 8.87
C SER A 262 12.91 5.86 7.59
N VAL A 263 12.18 5.60 6.50
CA VAL A 263 12.80 5.34 5.18
C VAL A 263 13.69 6.53 4.77
N PHE A 264 13.15 7.75 4.85
CA PHE A 264 13.86 8.93 4.35
C PHE A 264 15.07 9.31 5.21
N ARG A 265 14.96 9.25 6.56
CA ARG A 265 16.11 9.52 7.45
C ARG A 265 17.25 8.54 7.25
N ARG A 266 16.95 7.27 6.91
CA ARG A 266 17.97 6.24 6.66
C ARG A 266 18.59 6.32 5.27
N ALA A 267 17.80 6.66 4.26
CA ALA A 267 18.29 6.79 2.88
C ALA A 267 18.98 8.12 2.60
N ALA A 268 18.57 9.19 3.29
CA ALA A 268 19.06 10.56 3.12
C ALA A 268 19.34 11.24 4.47
N PRO A 269 20.26 10.72 5.30
CA PRO A 269 20.58 11.26 6.61
C PRO A 269 21.04 12.72 6.56
N SER A 270 21.64 13.18 5.47
CA SER A 270 22.06 14.58 5.30
C SER A 270 20.92 15.59 5.37
N LEU A 271 19.68 15.17 5.10
CA LEU A 271 18.49 16.02 5.18
C LEU A 271 18.11 16.35 6.64
N ASN A 272 18.62 15.60 7.62
CA ASN A 272 18.33 15.78 9.04
C ASN A 272 16.83 16.00 9.32
N LEU A 273 15.97 15.12 8.78
CA LEU A 273 14.52 15.24 8.86
C LEU A 273 14.04 15.12 10.30
N SER A 274 13.37 16.17 10.80
CA SER A 274 12.74 16.15 12.13
C SER A 274 11.61 15.13 12.21
N SER A 275 11.44 14.52 13.39
CA SER A 275 10.27 13.72 13.77
C SER A 275 9.02 14.54 14.14
N ASP A 276 9.11 15.87 14.19
CA ASP A 276 8.02 16.75 14.63
C ASP A 276 6.68 16.48 13.92
N TRP A 277 6.72 16.23 12.61
CA TRP A 277 5.50 15.92 11.86
C TRP A 277 4.83 14.64 12.35
N ILE A 278 5.58 13.56 12.51
CA ILE A 278 5.03 12.27 12.93
C ILE A 278 4.60 12.27 14.41
N LEU A 279 5.16 13.17 15.19
CA LEU A 279 4.77 13.43 16.58
C LEU A 279 3.62 14.44 16.69
N ALA A 280 3.07 14.90 15.57
CA ALA A 280 1.96 15.87 15.49
C ALA A 280 2.27 17.20 16.22
N VAL A 281 3.53 17.65 16.19
CA VAL A 281 3.90 18.95 16.75
C VAL A 281 3.22 20.06 15.95
N PRO A 282 2.54 21.02 16.61
CA PRO A 282 1.84 22.09 15.91
C PRO A 282 2.78 22.89 14.99
N GLY A 283 2.37 23.08 13.74
CA GLY A 283 3.16 23.81 12.73
C GLY A 283 4.25 22.99 12.03
N ALA A 284 4.44 21.72 12.39
CA ALA A 284 5.35 20.83 11.66
C ALA A 284 4.91 20.64 10.21
N LYS A 285 5.87 20.52 9.32
CA LYS A 285 5.61 20.33 7.89
C LYS A 285 5.48 18.83 7.56
N PRO A 286 4.59 18.45 6.64
CA PRO A 286 4.50 17.09 6.13
C PRO A 286 5.83 16.57 5.60
N MET A 287 6.00 15.23 5.63
CA MET A 287 7.14 14.61 4.96
C MET A 287 7.14 14.96 3.46
N PRO A 288 8.30 15.22 2.86
CA PRO A 288 8.40 15.52 1.43
C PRO A 288 7.85 14.36 0.60
N TRP A 289 7.33 14.66 -0.60
CA TRP A 289 6.81 13.65 -1.54
C TRP A 289 7.89 12.62 -1.93
N ALA A 290 9.09 13.11 -2.23
CA ALA A 290 10.24 12.29 -2.57
C ALA A 290 11.52 12.96 -2.08
N VAL A 291 12.57 12.17 -1.85
CA VAL A 291 13.88 12.66 -1.43
C VAL A 291 14.97 12.06 -2.30
N LYS A 292 16.04 12.83 -2.52
CA LYS A 292 17.26 12.31 -3.13
C LYS A 292 18.05 11.56 -2.05
N PRO A 293 18.35 10.26 -2.21
CA PRO A 293 19.16 9.55 -1.24
C PRO A 293 20.62 10.06 -1.28
N ASP A 294 21.32 9.99 -0.16
CA ASP A 294 22.71 10.45 -0.05
C ASP A 294 23.68 9.63 -0.92
N ARG A 295 23.32 8.39 -1.20
CA ARG A 295 23.99 7.51 -2.15
C ARG A 295 22.97 6.71 -2.94
N LYS A 296 23.35 6.23 -4.10
CA LYS A 296 22.52 5.29 -4.87
C LYS A 296 22.30 4.02 -4.07
N LEU A 297 21.06 3.51 -4.07
CA LEU A 297 20.65 2.35 -3.29
C LEU A 297 20.82 1.05 -4.10
N THR A 298 21.38 0.04 -3.47
CA THR A 298 21.37 -1.33 -3.97
C THR A 298 20.08 -2.04 -3.55
N THR A 299 19.75 -3.17 -4.17
CA THR A 299 18.63 -4.03 -3.75
C THR A 299 18.77 -4.44 -2.28
N LYS A 300 20.01 -4.71 -1.82
CA LYS A 300 20.28 -5.00 -0.40
C LYS A 300 19.92 -3.82 0.51
N ASP A 301 20.27 -2.59 0.12
CA ASP A 301 19.90 -1.41 0.91
C ASP A 301 18.37 -1.27 1.06
N VAL A 302 17.64 -1.56 -0.01
CA VAL A 302 16.17 -1.53 0.03
C VAL A 302 15.62 -2.64 0.94
N MET A 303 16.17 -3.84 0.90
CA MET A 303 15.84 -4.91 1.85
C MET A 303 16.12 -4.51 3.30
N GLU A 304 17.24 -3.81 3.55
CA GLU A 304 17.58 -3.31 4.90
C GLU A 304 16.64 -2.17 5.36
N LEU A 305 16.11 -1.36 4.44
CA LEU A 305 15.05 -0.40 4.77
C LEU A 305 13.75 -1.09 5.19
N MET A 306 13.42 -2.22 4.57
CA MET A 306 12.23 -3.02 4.93
C MET A 306 12.34 -3.68 6.31
N ARG A 307 13.54 -3.80 6.89
CA ARG A 307 13.79 -4.40 8.20
C ARG A 307 13.77 -3.42 9.36
N ASP A 308 13.36 -2.20 9.13
CA ASP A 308 13.42 -1.09 10.10
C ASP A 308 12.44 -1.25 11.28
N HIS A 309 12.95 -0.96 12.50
CA HIS A 309 12.17 -0.85 13.74
C HIS A 309 12.47 0.47 14.46
N PHE A 310 12.70 1.53 13.69
CA PHE A 310 13.08 2.88 14.19
C PHE A 310 14.40 2.92 14.95
N GLU A 311 15.33 1.98 14.70
CA GLU A 311 16.60 1.90 15.40
C GLU A 311 17.36 3.23 15.37
N GLY A 312 17.93 3.59 16.53
CA GLY A 312 18.71 4.82 16.72
C GLY A 312 17.88 6.09 16.87
N THR A 313 16.56 5.99 17.07
CA THR A 313 15.67 7.13 17.31
C THR A 313 14.99 7.05 18.67
N GLU A 314 14.21 8.08 19.01
CA GLU A 314 13.34 8.08 20.19
C GLU A 314 12.20 7.05 20.12
N LEU A 315 11.93 6.49 18.91
CA LEU A 315 10.91 5.46 18.67
C LEU A 315 11.51 4.05 18.58
N ASP A 316 12.79 3.89 18.92
CA ASP A 316 13.54 2.63 18.80
C ASP A 316 12.86 1.48 19.58
N MET A 317 12.26 0.56 18.85
CA MET A 317 11.47 -0.54 19.43
C MET A 317 12.32 -1.59 20.13
N THR A 318 13.66 -1.50 20.05
CA THR A 318 14.59 -2.38 20.78
C THR A 318 14.95 -1.83 22.15
N LYS A 319 14.56 -0.59 22.50
CA LYS A 319 14.98 0.11 23.72
C LYS A 319 13.84 0.43 24.69
N ASP A 320 12.60 0.38 24.24
CA ASP A 320 11.46 0.66 25.11
C ASP A 320 11.11 -0.52 26.02
N ILE A 321 10.16 -0.31 26.94
CA ILE A 321 9.70 -1.37 27.85
C ILE A 321 9.10 -2.57 27.13
N GLY A 322 8.54 -2.36 25.94
CA GLY A 322 7.96 -3.42 25.13
C GLY A 322 8.99 -4.40 24.56
N ALA A 323 10.28 -4.00 24.50
CA ALA A 323 11.37 -4.87 24.05
C ALA A 323 11.67 -6.02 25.04
N GLY A 324 11.31 -5.83 26.29
CA GLY A 324 11.54 -6.81 27.33
C GLY A 324 13.03 -7.13 27.57
N PRO A 325 13.35 -8.20 28.32
CA PRO A 325 14.74 -8.51 28.68
C PRO A 325 15.58 -9.02 27.50
N PHE A 326 14.96 -9.39 26.39
CA PHE A 326 15.63 -9.94 25.19
C PHE A 326 15.84 -8.89 24.09
N VAL A 327 15.47 -7.63 24.31
CA VAL A 327 15.64 -6.52 23.36
C VAL A 327 14.92 -6.80 22.02
N LEU A 328 13.72 -7.39 22.08
CA LEU A 328 12.95 -7.78 20.92
C LEU A 328 12.12 -6.60 20.38
N PRO A 329 12.19 -6.29 19.06
CA PRO A 329 11.40 -5.22 18.46
C PRO A 329 9.94 -5.61 18.23
N TYR A 330 9.58 -6.87 18.37
CA TYR A 330 8.23 -7.37 18.17
C TYR A 330 7.27 -6.94 19.27
N ARG A 331 6.01 -6.73 18.91
CA ARG A 331 4.96 -6.35 19.85
C ARG A 331 3.82 -7.35 19.81
N TRP A 332 3.26 -7.61 21.00
CA TRP A 332 2.06 -8.43 21.13
C TRP A 332 0.82 -7.68 20.62
N ARG A 333 -0.13 -8.43 20.16
CA ARG A 333 -1.47 -7.93 19.85
C ARG A 333 -2.36 -7.89 21.10
N PRO A 334 -3.27 -6.91 21.20
CA PRO A 334 -3.53 -5.82 20.25
C PRO A 334 -2.44 -4.74 20.28
N MET A 335 -2.26 -4.03 19.15
CA MET A 335 -1.30 -2.93 19.05
C MET A 335 -1.75 -1.69 19.85
N GLY A 336 -3.01 -1.58 20.19
CA GLY A 336 -3.57 -0.56 21.07
C GLY A 336 -4.23 -1.19 22.27
N PHE A 337 -4.12 -0.55 23.44
CA PHE A 337 -4.74 -1.00 24.68
C PHE A 337 -5.07 0.19 25.59
N LYS A 338 -5.91 -0.04 26.59
CA LYS A 338 -6.36 0.99 27.53
C LYS A 338 -5.96 0.65 28.95
N VAL A 339 -5.35 1.60 29.67
CA VAL A 339 -5.02 1.50 31.08
C VAL A 339 -5.60 2.73 31.79
N ASP A 340 -6.40 2.53 32.81
CA ASP A 340 -7.06 3.58 33.61
C ASP A 340 -7.78 4.64 32.76
N GLY A 341 -8.40 4.20 31.65
CA GLY A 341 -9.12 5.09 30.72
C GLY A 341 -8.24 5.81 29.70
N VAL A 342 -6.92 5.66 29.76
CA VAL A 342 -5.98 6.27 28.82
C VAL A 342 -5.64 5.25 27.72
N ASP A 343 -5.72 5.70 26.47
CA ASP A 343 -5.34 4.87 25.32
C ASP A 343 -3.83 4.87 25.12
N TYR A 344 -3.28 3.67 24.96
CA TYR A 344 -1.87 3.42 24.62
C TYR A 344 -1.79 2.69 23.28
N VAL A 345 -0.75 2.98 22.51
CA VAL A 345 -0.47 2.35 21.21
C VAL A 345 0.98 1.89 21.20
N HIS A 346 1.22 0.72 20.64
CA HIS A 346 2.57 0.31 20.28
C HIS A 346 3.05 1.05 19.03
N GLU A 347 4.36 1.25 18.93
CA GLU A 347 4.95 1.74 17.68
C GLU A 347 4.67 0.78 16.53
N ARG A 348 4.47 1.37 15.36
CA ARG A 348 4.25 0.65 14.12
C ARG A 348 5.43 0.84 13.18
N ALA A 349 6.37 -0.09 13.22
CA ALA A 349 7.53 -0.09 12.33
C ALA A 349 7.20 -0.65 10.94
N ILE A 350 8.16 -0.56 10.02
CA ILE A 350 8.08 -1.18 8.69
C ILE A 350 8.10 -2.69 8.85
N SER A 351 9.08 -3.22 9.57
CA SER A 351 9.14 -4.63 9.91
C SER A 351 8.19 -4.95 11.05
N THR A 352 7.34 -5.93 10.87
CA THR A 352 6.32 -6.30 11.85
C THR A 352 5.92 -7.76 11.69
N GLN A 353 5.59 -8.39 12.82
CA GLN A 353 5.09 -9.77 12.87
C GLN A 353 3.72 -9.98 12.17
N GLN A 354 3.11 -8.92 11.65
CA GLN A 354 1.88 -9.02 10.86
C GLN A 354 2.12 -9.35 9.40
N THR A 355 3.36 -9.20 8.93
CA THR A 355 3.67 -9.39 7.51
C THR A 355 3.45 -10.85 7.13
N GLY A 356 2.56 -11.10 6.18
CA GLY A 356 2.39 -12.42 5.57
C GLY A 356 3.47 -12.69 4.54
N TYR A 357 3.74 -11.70 3.70
CA TYR A 357 4.84 -11.73 2.74
C TYR A 357 5.31 -10.31 2.40
N SER A 358 6.51 -10.23 1.86
CA SER A 358 7.05 -8.98 1.34
C SER A 358 7.89 -9.24 0.08
N PHE A 359 8.08 -8.20 -0.70
CA PHE A 359 8.99 -8.29 -1.83
C PHE A 359 9.76 -7.00 -2.09
N VAL A 360 10.87 -7.14 -2.81
CA VAL A 360 11.54 -6.07 -3.56
C VAL A 360 11.49 -6.46 -5.02
N ALA A 361 10.75 -5.72 -5.84
CA ALA A 361 10.77 -5.88 -7.29
C ALA A 361 11.93 -5.05 -7.86
N GLN A 362 12.84 -5.70 -8.61
CA GLN A 362 13.95 -5.07 -9.30
C GLN A 362 13.74 -5.18 -10.81
N LEU A 363 13.58 -4.03 -11.47
CA LEU A 363 13.16 -3.91 -12.87
C LEU A 363 14.29 -3.29 -13.68
N ARG A 364 14.87 -4.07 -14.61
CA ARG A 364 16.14 -3.74 -15.28
C ARG A 364 15.97 -3.59 -16.80
N SER A 365 15.95 -2.34 -17.27
CA SER A 365 15.78 -2.01 -18.69
C SER A 365 16.91 -2.47 -19.60
N PHE A 366 18.07 -2.78 -19.04
CA PHE A 366 19.28 -3.23 -19.77
C PHE A 366 19.35 -4.75 -19.96
N LEU A 367 18.33 -5.48 -19.50
CA LEU A 367 18.22 -6.93 -19.66
C LEU A 367 16.92 -7.31 -20.39
N PRO A 368 16.90 -8.44 -21.11
CA PRO A 368 15.66 -8.98 -21.67
C PRO A 368 14.61 -9.21 -20.58
N ASN A 369 13.33 -8.99 -20.89
CA ASN A 369 12.25 -9.08 -19.91
C ASN A 369 12.25 -10.34 -19.06
N PRO A 370 12.43 -11.58 -19.60
CA PRO A 370 12.35 -12.80 -18.80
C PRO A 370 13.31 -12.87 -17.63
N ILE A 371 14.46 -12.16 -17.72
CA ILE A 371 15.49 -12.11 -16.69
C ILE A 371 15.72 -10.69 -16.16
N GLY A 372 15.11 -9.68 -16.78
CA GLY A 372 15.21 -8.27 -16.38
C GLY A 372 14.46 -7.99 -15.10
N GLY A 373 13.24 -8.51 -14.98
CA GLY A 373 12.40 -8.38 -13.79
C GLY A 373 12.68 -9.49 -12.79
N VAL A 374 12.94 -9.12 -11.53
CA VAL A 374 13.11 -10.03 -10.41
C VAL A 374 12.25 -9.57 -9.26
N LEU A 375 11.39 -10.44 -8.79
CA LEU A 375 10.68 -10.29 -7.53
C LEU A 375 11.52 -11.01 -6.46
N TRP A 376 12.22 -10.25 -5.62
CA TRP A 376 12.86 -10.78 -4.43
C TRP A 376 11.78 -11.00 -3.38
N PHE A 377 11.29 -12.23 -3.30
CA PHE A 377 10.13 -12.59 -2.49
C PHE A 377 10.53 -13.16 -1.14
N GLY A 378 9.91 -12.70 -0.09
CA GLY A 378 10.13 -13.14 1.27
C GLY A 378 8.81 -13.43 1.98
N VAL A 379 8.81 -14.45 2.81
CA VAL A 379 7.67 -14.89 3.61
C VAL A 379 7.86 -14.45 5.03
N ASP A 380 6.75 -14.11 5.72
CA ASP A 380 6.73 -13.70 7.11
C ASP A 380 7.42 -12.32 7.35
N ASP A 381 7.74 -11.99 8.58
CA ASP A 381 8.34 -10.72 9.00
C ASP A 381 9.60 -10.35 8.20
N THR A 382 9.64 -9.13 7.68
CA THR A 382 10.73 -8.65 6.84
C THR A 382 12.09 -8.66 7.54
N TYR A 383 12.15 -8.62 8.88
CA TYR A 383 13.39 -8.66 9.64
C TYR A 383 14.08 -10.03 9.54
N SER A 384 13.32 -11.11 9.62
CA SER A 384 13.84 -12.48 9.62
C SER A 384 13.75 -13.16 8.26
N THR A 385 13.02 -12.59 7.31
CA THR A 385 12.81 -13.21 6.00
C THR A 385 14.08 -13.33 5.16
N VAL A 386 14.14 -14.42 4.38
CA VAL A 386 15.16 -14.61 3.34
C VAL A 386 14.52 -14.31 1.98
N TYR A 387 14.94 -13.23 1.36
CA TYR A 387 14.47 -12.84 0.04
C TYR A 387 14.99 -13.78 -1.03
N THR A 388 14.09 -14.51 -1.68
CA THR A 388 14.39 -15.47 -2.75
C THR A 388 14.07 -14.86 -4.11
N PRO A 389 14.98 -14.92 -5.11
CA PRO A 389 14.75 -14.33 -6.42
C PRO A 389 13.76 -15.14 -7.26
N MET A 390 12.65 -14.53 -7.64
CA MET A 390 11.66 -15.05 -8.58
C MET A 390 11.70 -14.20 -9.85
N TYR A 391 12.20 -14.74 -10.93
CA TYR A 391 12.25 -14.02 -12.21
C TYR A 391 10.85 -13.93 -12.82
N CYS A 392 10.52 -12.81 -13.44
CA CYS A 392 9.21 -12.65 -14.08
C CYS A 392 9.00 -13.59 -15.29
N GLY A 393 10.07 -14.20 -15.81
CA GLY A 393 10.03 -15.19 -16.88
C GLY A 393 9.96 -16.66 -16.43
N ILE A 394 9.83 -16.97 -15.12
CA ILE A 394 9.62 -18.36 -14.67
C ILE A 394 8.29 -18.89 -15.17
N ARG A 395 8.19 -20.20 -15.37
CA ARG A 395 6.96 -20.85 -15.89
C ARG A 395 6.18 -21.60 -14.83
N GLU A 396 6.70 -21.69 -13.64
CA GLU A 396 6.08 -22.28 -12.47
C GLU A 396 6.71 -21.70 -11.21
N VAL A 397 5.98 -21.66 -10.13
CA VAL A 397 6.48 -21.27 -8.82
C VAL A 397 7.11 -22.49 -8.15
N PRO A 398 8.25 -22.32 -7.45
CA PRO A 398 8.81 -23.41 -6.65
C PRO A 398 7.79 -23.93 -5.64
N LYS A 399 7.69 -25.26 -5.49
CA LYS A 399 6.68 -25.90 -4.62
C LYS A 399 6.68 -25.40 -3.17
N SER A 400 7.82 -24.90 -2.68
CA SER A 400 7.94 -24.30 -1.34
C SER A 400 7.25 -22.95 -1.20
N PHE A 401 6.86 -22.32 -2.29
CA PHE A 401 6.15 -21.02 -2.32
C PHE A 401 4.76 -21.12 -2.97
N ALA A 402 4.40 -22.26 -3.54
CA ALA A 402 3.08 -22.47 -4.11
C ALA A 402 2.03 -22.61 -3.00
N VAL A 403 0.85 -22.01 -3.21
CA VAL A 403 -0.31 -22.11 -2.30
C VAL A 403 -1.24 -23.22 -2.77
#